data_4514cfe68239a0541720409cec9822b1
#
_entry.id   4514cfe68239a0541720409cec9822b1
#
_cell.length_a   1.000
_cell.length_b   1.000
_cell.length_c   1.000
_cell.angle_alpha   90.00
_cell.angle_beta   90.00
_cell.angle_gamma   90.00
#
_symmetry.space_group_name_H-M   'P 1'
#
loop_
_entity.id
_entity.type
_entity.pdbx_description
1 polymer ?
#
loop_
_entity_poly.entity_id
_entity_poly.type
_entity_poly.pdbx_seq_one_letter_code
_entity_poly.pdbx_strand_id
1 'polypeptide(L)'
;MGRALAALSAGDEPIESAIDTLFRMAHSIKGMAASLDYDAVSSLAHRLEDWMEPLRAGADFDRSQLDLLAEAIAALEEMVACVDESGVPTPAREDLLARLAQKREDATATKAGLKKKLPRPRRRRSLVRFAFARRRSTASWPR
;
A
#
# COMPACT_ATOMS: atom_id res chain seq x y z
N MET A 1 -14.51 -5.25 -8.72
CA MET A 1 -13.25 -4.49 -8.80
C MET A 1 -13.21 -3.56 -10.01
N GLY A 2 -13.80 -3.88 -11.15
CA GLY A 2 -13.78 -3.10 -12.39
C GLY A 2 -14.19 -1.63 -12.26
N ARG A 3 -15.18 -1.29 -11.42
CA ARG A 3 -15.62 0.13 -11.23
C ARG A 3 -14.52 0.99 -10.56
N ALA A 4 -13.83 0.47 -9.55
CA ALA A 4 -12.74 1.19 -8.89
C ALA A 4 -11.53 1.35 -9.83
N LEU A 5 -11.25 0.34 -10.66
CA LEU A 5 -10.23 0.41 -11.71
C LEU A 5 -10.59 1.44 -12.78
N ALA A 6 -11.87 1.49 -13.21
CA ALA A 6 -12.34 2.49 -14.19
C ALA A 6 -12.19 3.92 -13.65
N ALA A 7 -12.56 4.17 -12.38
CA ALA A 7 -12.39 5.47 -11.74
C ALA A 7 -10.90 5.88 -11.64
N LEU A 8 -10.02 4.93 -11.34
CA LEU A 8 -8.57 5.13 -11.34
C LEU A 8 -8.03 5.48 -12.74
N SER A 9 -8.51 4.79 -13.78
CA SER A 9 -8.11 5.03 -15.17
C SER A 9 -8.61 6.38 -15.71
N ALA A 10 -9.79 6.81 -15.27
CA ALA A 10 -10.39 8.10 -15.65
C ALA A 10 -9.79 9.29 -14.89
N GLY A 11 -9.14 9.04 -13.76
CA GLY A 11 -8.62 10.08 -12.89
C GLY A 11 -9.71 10.79 -12.06
N ASP A 12 -10.86 10.14 -11.90
CA ASP A 12 -12.02 10.68 -11.18
C ASP A 12 -11.83 10.68 -9.66
N GLU A 13 -10.91 9.85 -9.16
CA GLU A 13 -10.58 9.73 -7.75
C GLU A 13 -9.06 9.87 -7.51
N PRO A 14 -8.65 10.33 -6.31
CA PRO A 14 -7.24 10.26 -5.90
C PRO A 14 -6.71 8.83 -5.97
N ILE A 15 -5.51 8.67 -6.51
CA ILE A 15 -4.88 7.35 -6.72
C ILE A 15 -4.85 6.54 -5.41
N GLU A 16 -4.52 7.17 -4.29
CA GLU A 16 -4.46 6.52 -2.99
C GLU A 16 -5.82 5.95 -2.56
N SER A 17 -6.92 6.67 -2.81
CA SER A 17 -8.27 6.25 -2.48
C SER A 17 -8.70 5.03 -3.30
N ALA A 18 -8.44 5.07 -4.60
CA ALA A 18 -8.77 3.98 -5.51
C ALA A 18 -7.94 2.71 -5.19
N ILE A 19 -6.64 2.87 -4.92
CA ILE A 19 -5.76 1.77 -4.53
C ILE A 19 -6.18 1.18 -3.18
N ASP A 20 -6.56 1.99 -2.18
CA ASP A 20 -7.06 1.48 -0.89
C ASP A 20 -8.36 0.68 -1.06
N THR A 21 -9.25 1.15 -1.92
CA THR A 21 -10.49 0.44 -2.25
C THR A 21 -10.21 -0.91 -2.91
N LEU A 22 -9.34 -0.95 -3.92
CA LEU A 22 -8.94 -2.18 -4.60
C LEU A 22 -8.23 -3.16 -3.67
N PHE A 23 -7.36 -2.67 -2.79
CA PHE A 23 -6.68 -3.46 -1.77
C PHE A 23 -7.67 -4.17 -0.84
N ARG A 24 -8.67 -3.43 -0.31
CA ARG A 24 -9.70 -4.02 0.57
C ARG A 24 -10.53 -5.08 -0.15
N MET A 25 -10.84 -4.86 -1.42
CA MET A 25 -11.55 -5.85 -2.24
C MET A 25 -10.72 -7.12 -2.44
N ALA A 26 -9.43 -6.99 -2.79
CA ALA A 26 -8.51 -8.12 -2.92
C ALA A 26 -8.37 -8.89 -1.61
N HIS A 27 -8.23 -8.18 -0.48
CA HIS A 27 -8.17 -8.77 0.86
C HIS A 27 -9.43 -9.58 1.17
N SER A 28 -10.62 -9.06 0.86
CA SER A 28 -11.88 -9.76 1.07
C SER A 28 -11.99 -11.01 0.20
N ILE A 29 -11.60 -10.94 -1.07
CA ILE A 29 -11.59 -12.08 -2.00
C ILE A 29 -10.62 -13.15 -1.51
N LYS A 30 -9.40 -12.77 -1.10
CA LYS A 30 -8.42 -13.68 -0.51
C LYS A 30 -9.00 -14.47 0.67
N GLY A 31 -9.65 -13.77 1.60
CA GLY A 31 -10.26 -14.39 2.78
C GLY A 31 -11.40 -15.36 2.44
N MET A 32 -12.28 -14.96 1.53
CA MET A 32 -13.37 -15.83 1.06
C MET A 32 -12.85 -17.05 0.29
N ALA A 33 -11.91 -16.86 -0.62
CA ALA A 33 -11.31 -17.95 -1.40
C ALA A 33 -10.59 -18.96 -0.51
N ALA A 34 -9.84 -18.48 0.49
CA ALA A 34 -9.18 -19.35 1.46
C ALA A 34 -10.18 -20.17 2.31
N SER A 35 -11.35 -19.59 2.64
CA SER A 35 -12.41 -20.29 3.39
C SER A 35 -13.13 -21.37 2.57
N LEU A 36 -13.03 -21.30 1.25
CA LEU A 36 -13.66 -22.22 0.30
C LEU A 36 -12.65 -23.17 -0.36
N ASP A 37 -11.40 -23.19 0.11
CA ASP A 37 -10.29 -24.00 -0.43
C ASP A 37 -9.96 -23.69 -1.90
N TYR A 38 -10.23 -22.46 -2.35
CA TYR A 38 -9.85 -21.97 -3.70
C TYR A 38 -8.45 -21.38 -3.69
N ASP A 39 -7.44 -22.23 -3.53
CA ASP A 39 -6.04 -21.82 -3.38
C ASP A 39 -5.51 -20.94 -4.51
N ALA A 40 -5.91 -21.22 -5.76
CA ALA A 40 -5.48 -20.45 -6.91
C ALA A 40 -5.97 -18.98 -6.84
N VAL A 41 -7.26 -18.77 -6.51
CA VAL A 41 -7.87 -17.44 -6.35
C VAL A 41 -7.24 -16.71 -5.15
N SER A 42 -7.11 -17.42 -4.03
CA SER A 42 -6.49 -16.88 -2.81
C SER A 42 -5.04 -16.44 -3.05
N SER A 43 -4.27 -17.24 -3.80
CA SER A 43 -2.87 -16.96 -4.13
C SER A 43 -2.72 -15.72 -5.02
N LEU A 44 -3.56 -15.57 -6.07
CA LEU A 44 -3.53 -14.37 -6.93
C LEU A 44 -3.95 -13.13 -6.15
N ALA A 45 -5.03 -13.20 -5.37
CA ALA A 45 -5.50 -12.09 -4.55
C ALA A 45 -4.44 -11.64 -3.53
N HIS A 46 -3.72 -12.58 -2.90
CA HIS A 46 -2.62 -12.29 -1.99
C HIS A 46 -1.46 -11.57 -2.68
N ARG A 47 -1.03 -12.04 -3.88
CA ARG A 47 0.04 -11.38 -4.64
C ARG A 47 -0.36 -9.98 -5.08
N LEU A 48 -1.61 -9.78 -5.45
CA LEU A 48 -2.16 -8.47 -5.82
C LEU A 48 -2.18 -7.51 -4.61
N GLU A 49 -2.57 -8.01 -3.43
CA GLU A 49 -2.53 -7.28 -2.17
C GLU A 49 -1.10 -6.84 -1.82
N ASP A 50 -0.15 -7.78 -1.83
CA ASP A 50 1.28 -7.53 -1.59
C ASP A 50 1.87 -6.51 -2.58
N TRP A 51 1.44 -6.57 -3.83
CA TRP A 51 1.89 -5.65 -4.87
C TRP A 51 1.34 -4.23 -4.68
N MET A 52 0.09 -4.08 -4.19
CA MET A 52 -0.51 -2.77 -3.91
C MET A 52 -0.01 -2.12 -2.62
N GLU A 53 0.59 -2.87 -1.69
CA GLU A 53 1.03 -2.34 -0.40
C GLU A 53 2.00 -1.14 -0.50
N PRO A 54 3.05 -1.16 -1.36
CA PRO A 54 3.91 -0.01 -1.55
C PRO A 54 3.18 1.21 -2.11
N LEU A 55 2.19 1.02 -2.98
CA LEU A 55 1.39 2.09 -3.58
C LEU A 55 0.52 2.77 -2.52
N ARG A 56 -0.11 2.02 -1.63
CA ARG A 56 -0.83 2.54 -0.45
C ARG A 56 0.09 3.35 0.48
N ALA A 57 1.35 3.00 0.52
CA ALA A 57 2.37 3.71 1.31
C ALA A 57 2.95 4.94 0.57
N GLY A 58 2.36 5.35 -0.55
CA GLY A 58 2.75 6.54 -1.32
C GLY A 58 3.92 6.32 -2.28
N ALA A 59 4.11 5.10 -2.80
CA ALA A 59 5.02 4.88 -3.92
C ALA A 59 4.44 5.48 -5.21
N ASP A 60 5.32 5.88 -6.12
CA ASP A 60 4.91 6.39 -7.42
C ASP A 60 4.09 5.36 -8.19
N PHE A 61 3.05 5.83 -8.88
CA PHE A 61 2.15 5.01 -9.68
C PHE A 61 2.21 5.46 -11.13
N ASP A 62 2.64 4.57 -12.01
CA ASP A 62 2.82 4.83 -13.44
C ASP A 62 1.81 4.06 -14.32
N ARG A 63 1.79 4.40 -15.62
CA ARG A 63 0.90 3.77 -16.59
C ARG A 63 1.12 2.26 -16.71
N SER A 64 2.35 1.79 -16.63
CA SER A 64 2.65 0.36 -16.72
C SER A 64 2.13 -0.42 -15.51
N GLN A 65 2.06 0.24 -14.38
CA GLN A 65 1.47 -0.31 -13.15
C GLN A 65 -0.05 -0.37 -13.26
N LEU A 66 -0.68 0.62 -13.87
CA LEU A 66 -2.13 0.59 -14.14
C LEU A 66 -2.49 -0.57 -15.06
N ASP A 67 -1.72 -0.79 -16.14
CA ASP A 67 -1.97 -1.87 -17.08
C ASP A 67 -1.80 -3.25 -16.41
N LEU A 68 -0.77 -3.43 -15.57
CA LEU A 68 -0.56 -4.66 -14.79
C LEU A 68 -1.68 -4.89 -13.76
N LEU A 69 -2.12 -3.83 -13.09
CA LEU A 69 -3.22 -3.88 -12.14
C LEU A 69 -4.53 -4.29 -12.83
N ALA A 70 -4.80 -3.72 -14.01
CA ALA A 70 -5.97 -4.05 -14.82
C ALA A 70 -5.96 -5.53 -15.23
N GLU A 71 -4.82 -6.04 -15.71
CA GLU A 71 -4.66 -7.43 -16.09
C GLU A 71 -4.86 -8.38 -14.90
N ALA A 72 -4.32 -8.04 -13.73
CA ALA A 72 -4.46 -8.86 -12.53
C ALA A 72 -5.90 -8.89 -12.01
N ILE A 73 -6.61 -7.76 -12.06
CA ILE A 73 -8.02 -7.68 -11.69
C ILE A 73 -8.89 -8.49 -12.65
N ALA A 74 -8.67 -8.36 -13.97
CA ALA A 74 -9.41 -9.12 -14.97
C ALA A 74 -9.21 -10.64 -14.79
N ALA A 75 -7.98 -11.08 -14.56
CA ALA A 75 -7.67 -12.48 -14.27
C ALA A 75 -8.38 -12.98 -13.00
N LEU A 76 -8.42 -12.17 -11.94
CA LEU A 76 -9.10 -12.53 -10.70
C LEU A 76 -10.63 -12.65 -10.90
N GLU A 77 -11.24 -11.72 -11.65
CA GLU A 77 -12.67 -11.73 -11.98
C GLU A 77 -13.01 -12.96 -12.85
N GLU A 78 -12.18 -13.29 -13.83
CA GLU A 78 -12.35 -14.49 -14.67
C GLU A 78 -12.26 -15.78 -13.83
N MET A 79 -11.28 -15.87 -12.93
CA MET A 79 -11.13 -17.05 -12.05
C MET A 79 -12.36 -17.23 -11.14
N VAL A 80 -12.91 -16.13 -10.61
CA VAL A 80 -14.14 -16.18 -9.79
C VAL A 80 -15.34 -16.59 -10.63
N ALA A 81 -15.49 -16.07 -11.86
CA ALA A 81 -16.56 -16.44 -12.76
C ALA A 81 -16.50 -17.93 -13.15
N CYS A 82 -15.30 -18.47 -13.38
CA CYS A 82 -15.13 -19.91 -13.66
C CYS A 82 -15.58 -20.80 -12.50
N VAL A 83 -15.48 -20.35 -11.26
CA VAL A 83 -16.00 -21.10 -10.10
C VAL A 83 -17.52 -21.27 -10.17
N ASP A 84 -18.23 -20.24 -10.59
CA ASP A 84 -19.70 -20.29 -10.73
C ASP A 84 -20.13 -21.27 -11.84
N GLU A 85 -19.34 -21.43 -12.90
CA GLU A 85 -19.67 -22.28 -14.04
C GLU A 85 -19.23 -23.73 -13.89
N SER A 86 -18.00 -23.95 -13.38
CA SER A 86 -17.37 -25.27 -13.34
C SER A 86 -17.10 -25.81 -11.93
N GLY A 87 -17.27 -24.99 -10.90
CA GLY A 87 -16.95 -25.32 -9.51
C GLY A 87 -15.45 -25.37 -9.19
N VAL A 88 -14.57 -25.15 -10.18
CA VAL A 88 -13.12 -25.19 -10.02
C VAL A 88 -12.49 -23.93 -10.65
N PRO A 89 -11.72 -23.14 -9.89
CA PRO A 89 -11.06 -21.97 -10.44
C PRO A 89 -9.92 -22.37 -11.41
N THR A 90 -9.83 -21.69 -12.53
CA THR A 90 -8.69 -21.81 -13.43
C THR A 90 -7.43 -21.27 -12.73
N PRO A 91 -6.25 -21.92 -12.85
CA PRO A 91 -5.03 -21.39 -12.26
C PRO A 91 -4.64 -20.05 -12.91
N ALA A 92 -4.15 -19.12 -12.09
CA ALA A 92 -3.63 -17.85 -12.59
C ALA A 92 -2.39 -18.10 -13.51
N ARG A 93 -2.24 -17.27 -14.54
CA ARG A 93 -1.10 -17.37 -15.46
C ARG A 93 0.22 -17.10 -14.73
N GLU A 94 1.18 -17.97 -14.90
CA GLU A 94 2.49 -17.88 -14.23
C GLU A 94 3.24 -16.58 -14.59
N ASP A 95 3.13 -16.12 -15.84
CA ASP A 95 3.74 -14.88 -16.29
C ASP A 95 3.21 -13.66 -15.53
N LEU A 96 1.89 -13.62 -15.28
CA LEU A 96 1.26 -12.57 -14.49
C LEU A 96 1.75 -12.58 -13.03
N LEU A 97 1.81 -13.77 -12.44
CA LEU A 97 2.31 -13.94 -11.06
C LEU A 97 3.78 -13.52 -10.94
N ALA A 98 4.60 -13.83 -11.93
CA ALA A 98 6.01 -13.41 -11.96
C ALA A 98 6.17 -11.89 -12.10
N ARG A 99 5.36 -11.24 -12.94
CA ARG A 99 5.38 -9.77 -13.14
C ARG A 99 4.94 -9.02 -11.86
N LEU A 100 3.94 -9.54 -11.16
CA LEU A 100 3.52 -8.98 -9.86
C LEU A 100 4.64 -9.12 -8.81
N ALA A 101 5.38 -10.22 -8.81
CA ALA A 101 6.49 -10.44 -7.89
C ALA A 101 7.69 -9.51 -8.18
N GLN A 102 8.10 -9.37 -9.45
CA GLN A 102 9.23 -8.52 -9.86
C GLN A 102 9.02 -7.05 -9.52
N LYS A 103 7.84 -6.50 -9.82
CA LYS A 103 7.55 -5.09 -9.58
C LYS A 103 7.52 -4.74 -8.08
N ARG A 104 7.26 -5.71 -7.20
CA ARG A 104 7.38 -5.56 -5.75
C ARG A 104 8.83 -5.36 -5.31
N GLU A 105 9.76 -6.10 -5.87
CA GLU A 105 11.19 -5.99 -5.55
C GLU A 105 11.74 -4.62 -5.93
N ASP A 106 11.39 -4.10 -7.09
CA ASP A 106 11.77 -2.76 -7.57
C ASP A 106 11.25 -1.66 -6.63
N ALA A 107 10.00 -1.74 -6.21
CA ALA A 107 9.38 -0.77 -5.30
C ALA A 107 10.01 -0.79 -3.90
N THR A 108 10.40 -1.96 -3.40
CA THR A 108 11.09 -2.09 -2.11
C THR A 108 12.54 -1.64 -2.16
N ALA A 109 13.24 -1.87 -3.27
CA ALA A 109 14.60 -1.42 -3.51
C ALA A 109 14.71 0.11 -3.54
N THR A 110 13.74 0.78 -4.16
CA THR A 110 13.67 2.25 -4.22
C THR A 110 13.51 2.87 -2.82
N LYS A 111 12.67 2.30 -1.95
CA LYS A 111 12.52 2.75 -0.55
C LYS A 111 13.79 2.53 0.30
N ALA A 112 14.50 1.44 0.09
CA ALA A 112 15.76 1.17 0.79
C ALA A 112 16.86 2.14 0.37
N GLY A 113 16.90 2.53 -0.91
CA GLY A 113 17.83 3.53 -1.45
C GLY A 113 17.58 4.94 -0.91
N LEU A 114 16.31 5.35 -0.77
CA LEU A 114 15.95 6.68 -0.27
C LEU A 114 16.25 6.84 1.24
N LYS A 115 16.04 5.80 2.05
CA LYS A 115 16.39 5.82 3.48
C LYS A 115 17.89 5.95 3.74
N LYS A 116 18.73 5.54 2.80
CA LYS A 116 20.19 5.66 2.90
C LYS A 116 20.72 7.05 2.54
N LYS A 117 19.92 7.88 1.86
CA LYS A 117 20.34 9.19 1.33
C LYS A 117 19.94 10.40 2.17
N LEU A 118 19.12 10.23 3.22
CA LEU A 118 18.80 11.31 4.15
C LEU A 118 19.92 11.44 5.19
N PRO A 119 20.69 12.53 5.19
CA PRO A 119 21.65 12.81 6.26
C PRO A 119 20.82 12.99 7.56
N ARG A 120 21.20 12.24 8.59
CA ARG A 120 20.58 12.39 9.92
C ARG A 120 20.68 13.86 10.34
N PRO A 121 19.59 14.52 10.77
CA PRO A 121 19.67 15.89 11.23
C PRO A 121 20.65 15.92 12.39
N ARG A 122 21.71 16.71 12.25
CA ARG A 122 22.67 16.99 13.33
C ARG A 122 21.85 17.55 14.49
N ARG A 123 21.77 16.82 15.58
CA ARG A 123 21.22 17.33 16.84
C ARG A 123 22.00 18.61 17.18
N ARG A 124 21.38 19.77 16.95
CA ARG A 124 21.85 21.02 17.52
C ARG A 124 21.75 20.84 19.03
N ARG A 125 22.92 20.69 19.67
CA ARG A 125 23.03 20.91 21.11
C ARG A 125 22.63 22.36 21.38
N SER A 126 21.39 22.58 21.72
CA SER A 126 20.99 23.87 22.32
C SER A 126 21.56 23.90 23.73
N LEU A 127 22.67 24.60 23.86
CA LEU A 127 23.15 25.09 25.14
C LEU A 127 22.18 26.21 25.59
N VAL A 128 21.02 25.83 26.10
CA VAL A 128 20.20 26.77 26.88
C VAL A 128 20.84 26.81 28.27
N ARG A 129 21.78 27.75 28.44
CA ARG A 129 22.20 28.20 29.76
C ARG A 129 21.02 28.90 30.39
N PHE A 130 20.30 28.22 31.27
CA PHE A 130 19.37 28.84 32.18
C PHE A 130 20.17 29.64 33.22
N ALA A 131 20.33 30.95 32.98
CA ALA A 131 20.75 31.88 33.99
C ALA A 131 19.54 32.12 34.94
N PHE A 132 19.55 31.44 36.06
CA PHE A 132 18.59 31.65 37.14
C PHE A 132 19.01 32.92 37.90
N ALA A 133 18.47 34.09 37.47
CA ALA A 133 18.58 35.33 38.19
C ALA A 133 17.65 35.31 39.40
N ARG A 134 18.20 35.10 40.58
CA ARG A 134 17.52 35.33 41.86
C ARG A 134 17.18 36.82 42.00
N ARG A 135 15.93 37.22 41.77
CA ARG A 135 15.42 38.47 42.29
C ARG A 135 14.78 38.18 43.65
N ARG A 136 15.46 38.62 44.71
CA ARG A 136 14.87 38.81 46.03
C ARG A 136 13.89 39.99 45.92
N SER A 137 12.61 39.77 46.09
CA SER A 137 11.66 40.84 46.34
C SER A 137 11.13 40.70 47.76
N THR A 138 11.53 41.61 48.60
CA THR A 138 10.94 41.86 49.91
C THR A 138 9.67 42.66 49.68
N ALA A 139 8.52 42.06 49.85
CA ALA A 139 7.26 42.77 49.95
C ALA A 139 6.72 42.59 51.36
N SER A 140 6.83 43.65 52.15
CA SER A 140 6.20 43.90 53.45
C SER A 140 4.69 44.03 53.28
N TRP A 141 3.92 43.34 54.11
CA TRP A 141 2.47 43.53 54.24
C TRP A 141 2.19 44.50 55.45
N PRO A 142 1.41 45.58 55.30
CA PRO A 142 0.86 46.32 56.42
C PRO A 142 -0.46 45.69 56.88
N ARG A 143 -0.75 45.90 58.14
CA ARG A 143 -1.91 45.48 58.94
C ARG A 143 -3.23 46.00 58.40
#